data_6923fb26e882368e21bbe7c9f837aac7
#
_entry.id   6923fb26e882368e21bbe7c9f837aac7
#
_cell.length_a   1.000
_cell.length_b   1.000
_cell.length_c   1.000
_cell.angle_alpha   90.00
_cell.angle_beta   90.00
_cell.angle_gamma   90.00
#
_symmetry.space_group_name_H-M   'P 1'
#
loop_
_entity.id
_entity.type
_entity.pdbx_description
1 polymer ?
#
loop_
_entity_poly.entity_id
_entity_poly.type
_entity_poly.pdbx_seq_one_letter_code
_entity_poly.pdbx_strand_id
1 'polypeptide(L)'
;MSNSIKVRPEQFADAVIKALSEYGDEVNEKLEGFTKTAARQTKSDIKASAPSGGRYAAGWSNKAHKTGRWNLSQVVYNRTDYQIIHLLEKPHDTGGGGHYPSPTGPNYTGTLARIEEEQTQKYWEEVINNL
;
A
#
# COMPACT_ATOMS: atom_id res chain seq x y z
N MET A 1 31.54 8.47 21.18
CA MET A 1 30.82 7.43 21.90
C MET A 1 31.08 6.09 21.24
N SER A 2 31.48 5.11 22.03
CA SER A 2 31.83 3.79 21.51
C SER A 2 30.55 2.95 21.29
N ASN A 3 30.41 2.40 20.11
CA ASN A 3 29.33 1.44 19.81
C ASN A 3 29.80 -0.01 19.97
N SER A 4 30.92 -0.23 20.67
CA SER A 4 31.44 -1.58 20.84
C SER A 4 30.64 -2.38 21.87
N ILE A 5 30.40 -3.64 21.52
CA ILE A 5 29.77 -4.62 22.39
C ILE A 5 30.89 -5.46 23.02
N LYS A 6 30.94 -5.53 24.36
CA LYS A 6 31.92 -6.36 25.07
C LYS A 6 31.27 -7.69 25.40
N VAL A 7 31.65 -8.75 24.71
CA VAL A 7 31.18 -10.11 24.95
C VAL A 7 32.34 -11.09 24.93
N ARG A 8 32.15 -12.21 25.60
CA ARG A 8 33.09 -13.32 25.50
C ARG A 8 33.02 -13.97 24.12
N PRO A 9 34.10 -14.55 23.60
CA PRO A 9 34.07 -15.22 22.30
C PRO A 9 32.94 -16.26 22.17
N GLU A 10 32.67 -17.00 23.23
CA GLU A 10 31.60 -18.00 23.21
C GLU A 10 30.18 -17.42 23.18
N GLN A 11 30.03 -16.12 23.45
CA GLN A 11 28.75 -15.42 23.44
C GLN A 11 28.61 -14.50 22.20
N PHE A 12 29.64 -14.42 21.37
CA PHE A 12 29.67 -13.46 20.26
C PHE A 12 28.54 -13.69 19.28
N ALA A 13 28.26 -14.93 18.89
CA ALA A 13 27.20 -15.26 17.95
C ALA A 13 25.81 -14.83 18.49
N ASP A 14 25.55 -15.08 19.77
CA ASP A 14 24.27 -14.69 20.38
C ASP A 14 24.11 -13.17 20.45
N ALA A 15 25.20 -12.45 20.75
CA ALA A 15 25.19 -10.98 20.78
C ALA A 15 24.93 -10.38 19.39
N VAL A 16 25.52 -10.95 18.34
CA VAL A 16 25.30 -10.52 16.96
C VAL A 16 23.85 -10.78 16.55
N ILE A 17 23.32 -11.96 16.83
CA ILE A 17 21.92 -12.32 16.52
C ILE A 17 20.96 -11.36 17.21
N LYS A 18 21.21 -11.06 18.50
CA LYS A 18 20.37 -10.11 19.25
C LYS A 18 20.40 -8.72 18.63
N ALA A 19 21.58 -8.22 18.29
CA ALA A 19 21.74 -6.89 17.69
C ALA A 19 21.05 -6.80 16.33
N LEU A 20 21.17 -7.83 15.50
CA LEU A 20 20.49 -7.90 14.20
C LEU A 20 18.97 -7.97 14.36
N SER A 21 18.49 -8.72 15.35
CA SER A 21 17.06 -8.80 15.63
C SER A 21 16.49 -7.45 16.06
N GLU A 22 17.17 -6.73 16.94
CA GLU A 22 16.75 -5.39 17.37
C GLU A 22 16.76 -4.39 16.22
N TYR A 23 17.79 -4.43 15.37
CA TYR A 23 17.86 -3.59 14.16
C TYR A 23 16.72 -3.92 13.20
N GLY A 24 16.44 -5.20 12.97
CA GLY A 24 15.35 -5.63 12.14
C GLY A 24 13.98 -5.21 12.65
N ASP A 25 13.78 -5.22 13.96
CA ASP A 25 12.53 -4.74 14.56
C ASP A 25 12.31 -3.24 14.32
N GLU A 26 13.37 -2.42 14.46
CA GLU A 26 13.30 -0.99 14.17
C GLU A 26 12.95 -0.72 12.71
N VAL A 27 13.63 -1.39 11.78
CA VAL A 27 13.37 -1.25 10.33
C VAL A 27 11.94 -1.68 10.02
N ASN A 28 11.50 -2.79 10.59
CA ASN A 28 10.16 -3.33 10.38
C ASN A 28 9.08 -2.34 10.86
N GLU A 29 9.28 -1.73 12.00
CA GLU A 29 8.36 -0.74 12.56
C GLU A 29 8.25 0.49 11.66
N LYS A 30 9.37 0.98 11.15
CA LYS A 30 9.39 2.11 10.21
C LYS A 30 8.69 1.76 8.90
N LEU A 31 8.97 0.58 8.34
CA LEU A 31 8.32 0.12 7.11
C LEU A 31 6.81 -0.06 7.30
N GLU A 32 6.38 -0.55 8.45
CA GLU A 32 4.96 -0.65 8.77
C GLU A 32 4.30 0.74 8.76
N GLY A 33 4.95 1.73 9.36
CA GLY A 33 4.47 3.12 9.34
C GLY A 33 4.37 3.69 7.93
N PHE A 34 5.40 3.52 7.11
CA PHE A 34 5.39 3.99 5.72
C PHE A 34 4.31 3.31 4.89
N THR A 35 4.16 2.00 5.04
CA THR A 35 3.14 1.22 4.33
C THR A 35 1.73 1.67 4.69
N LYS A 36 1.48 1.91 5.97
CA LYS A 36 0.20 2.40 6.47
C LYS A 36 -0.12 3.80 5.91
N THR A 37 0.86 4.69 5.90
CA THR A 37 0.72 6.03 5.33
C THR A 37 0.42 5.97 3.84
N ALA A 38 1.14 5.14 3.10
CA ALA A 38 0.92 4.93 1.67
C ALA A 38 -0.50 4.40 1.39
N ALA A 39 -0.97 3.44 2.18
CA ALA A 39 -2.32 2.90 2.02
C ALA A 39 -3.40 3.94 2.29
N ARG A 40 -3.23 4.76 3.31
CA ARG A 40 -4.16 5.86 3.61
C ARG A 40 -4.21 6.89 2.50
N GLN A 41 -3.06 7.25 1.96
CA GLN A 41 -2.98 8.21 0.86
C GLN A 41 -3.60 7.61 -0.42
N THR A 42 -3.32 6.35 -0.71
CA THR A 42 -3.92 5.63 -1.83
C THR A 42 -5.45 5.64 -1.72
N LYS A 43 -5.98 5.30 -0.55
CA LYS A 43 -7.42 5.35 -0.29
C LYS A 43 -7.99 6.75 -0.53
N SER A 44 -7.32 7.78 -0.03
CA SER A 44 -7.76 9.17 -0.20
C SER A 44 -7.80 9.57 -1.68
N ASP A 45 -6.76 9.22 -2.44
CA ASP A 45 -6.68 9.53 -3.87
C ASP A 45 -7.77 8.80 -4.67
N ILE A 46 -8.04 7.55 -4.32
CA ILE A 46 -9.10 6.77 -4.95
C ILE A 46 -10.47 7.39 -4.69
N LYS A 47 -10.75 7.78 -3.45
CA LYS A 47 -12.01 8.45 -3.11
C LYS A 47 -12.19 9.75 -3.87
N ALA A 48 -11.13 10.53 -3.99
CA ALA A 48 -11.15 11.81 -4.71
C ALA A 48 -11.37 11.64 -6.20
N SER A 49 -10.93 10.51 -6.77
CA SER A 49 -11.01 10.20 -8.20
C SER A 49 -12.22 9.35 -8.57
N ALA A 50 -13.03 8.93 -7.62
CA ALA A 50 -14.19 8.07 -7.88
C ALA A 50 -15.18 8.79 -8.81
N PRO A 51 -15.77 8.08 -9.79
CA PRO A 51 -16.62 8.68 -10.82
C PRO A 51 -17.86 9.39 -10.30
N SER A 52 -18.37 8.98 -9.17
CA SER A 52 -19.50 9.64 -8.51
C SER A 52 -19.31 9.55 -7.01
N GLY A 53 -19.75 10.56 -6.29
CA GLY A 53 -19.79 10.50 -4.83
C GLY A 53 -20.75 9.41 -4.34
N GLY A 54 -20.99 9.34 -3.05
CA GLY A 54 -21.93 8.40 -2.45
C GLY A 54 -21.31 7.06 -2.10
N ARG A 55 -22.07 5.98 -2.24
CA ARG A 55 -21.71 4.66 -1.69
C ARG A 55 -20.41 4.09 -2.23
N TYR A 56 -20.16 4.21 -3.53
CA TYR A 56 -18.92 3.69 -4.12
C TYR A 56 -17.69 4.40 -3.55
N ALA A 57 -17.67 5.72 -3.58
CA ALA A 57 -16.56 6.49 -3.03
C ALA A 57 -16.39 6.25 -1.53
N ALA A 58 -17.47 6.28 -0.78
CA ALA A 58 -17.45 6.07 0.67
C ALA A 58 -17.06 4.65 1.07
N GLY A 59 -17.23 3.68 0.19
CA GLY A 59 -16.91 2.28 0.45
C GLY A 59 -15.43 1.95 0.48
N TRP A 60 -14.56 2.81 0.00
CA TRP A 60 -13.12 2.55 0.03
C TRP A 60 -12.56 2.61 1.43
N SER A 61 -11.74 1.61 1.77
CA SER A 61 -11.14 1.46 3.09
C SER A 61 -9.76 0.81 2.95
N ASN A 62 -9.02 0.77 4.04
CA ASN A 62 -7.75 0.06 4.10
C ASN A 62 -7.63 -0.72 5.40
N LYS A 63 -6.88 -1.81 5.36
CA LYS A 63 -6.58 -2.63 6.54
C LYS A 63 -5.20 -3.25 6.45
N ALA A 64 -4.63 -3.54 7.61
CA ALA A 64 -3.39 -4.29 7.68
C ALA A 64 -3.64 -5.77 7.36
N HIS A 65 -2.69 -6.37 6.63
CA HIS A 65 -2.66 -7.80 6.38
C HIS A 65 -1.28 -8.32 6.76
N LYS A 66 -1.17 -8.95 7.91
CA LYS A 66 0.09 -9.49 8.41
C LYS A 66 0.04 -11.01 8.39
N THR A 67 0.97 -11.62 7.65
CA THR A 67 1.09 -13.08 7.58
C THR A 67 2.31 -13.60 8.33
N GLY A 68 3.09 -12.71 8.93
CA GLY A 68 4.27 -13.02 9.72
C GLY A 68 4.95 -11.75 10.20
N ARG A 69 6.04 -11.93 10.96
CA ARG A 69 6.77 -10.81 11.58
C ARG A 69 7.28 -9.80 10.55
N TRP A 70 7.75 -10.30 9.40
CA TRP A 70 8.39 -9.47 8.37
C TRP A 70 7.52 -9.26 7.15
N ASN A 71 6.35 -9.86 7.12
CA ASN A 71 5.43 -9.75 5.99
C ASN A 71 4.37 -8.71 6.29
N LEU A 72 4.70 -7.46 5.96
CA LEU A 72 3.84 -6.30 6.19
C LEU A 72 3.15 -5.92 4.89
N SER A 73 1.85 -5.89 4.90
CA SER A 73 1.08 -5.37 3.78
C SER A 73 -0.15 -4.64 4.25
N GLN A 74 -0.60 -3.73 3.40
CA GLN A 74 -1.87 -3.02 3.57
C GLN A 74 -2.74 -3.32 2.36
N VAL A 75 -4.01 -3.57 2.60
CA VAL A 75 -4.98 -3.80 1.53
C VAL A 75 -5.91 -2.59 1.47
N VAL A 76 -6.02 -2.00 0.29
CA VAL A 76 -7.01 -0.96 0.00
C VAL A 76 -8.13 -1.63 -0.79
N TYR A 77 -9.34 -1.55 -0.30
CA TYR A 77 -10.47 -2.31 -0.85
C TYR A 77 -11.76 -1.52 -0.77
N ASN A 78 -12.74 -1.92 -1.57
CA ASN A 78 -14.09 -1.34 -1.52
C ASN A 78 -15.01 -2.28 -0.75
N ARG A 79 -15.61 -1.80 0.34
CA ARG A 79 -16.48 -2.58 1.22
C ARG A 79 -17.87 -2.83 0.64
N THR A 80 -18.35 -1.95 -0.21
CA THR A 80 -19.74 -1.91 -0.62
C THR A 80 -19.97 -2.34 -2.05
N ASP A 81 -19.09 -1.95 -2.97
CA ASP A 81 -19.31 -2.08 -4.40
C ASP A 81 -18.11 -2.69 -5.15
N TYR A 82 -17.41 -3.62 -4.52
CA TYR A 82 -16.22 -4.22 -5.12
C TYR A 82 -16.50 -4.94 -6.45
N GLN A 83 -17.74 -5.44 -6.64
CA GLN A 83 -18.11 -6.18 -7.84
C GLN A 83 -18.12 -5.33 -9.10
N ILE A 84 -18.28 -4.01 -8.97
CA ILE A 84 -18.37 -3.11 -10.12
C ILE A 84 -17.07 -2.35 -10.41
N ILE A 85 -16.01 -2.58 -9.64
CA ILE A 85 -14.73 -1.88 -9.82
C ILE A 85 -14.22 -2.02 -11.26
N HIS A 86 -14.21 -3.24 -11.81
CA HIS A 86 -13.73 -3.48 -13.16
C HIS A 86 -14.56 -2.76 -14.22
N LEU A 87 -15.84 -2.55 -13.98
CA LEU A 87 -16.73 -1.85 -14.89
C LEU A 87 -16.45 -0.34 -14.91
N LEU A 88 -16.02 0.21 -13.78
CA LEU A 88 -15.69 1.63 -13.68
C LEU A 88 -14.27 1.94 -14.14
N GLU A 89 -13.37 0.96 -14.06
CA GLU A 89 -11.97 1.14 -14.44
C GLU A 89 -11.71 1.06 -15.93
N LYS A 90 -12.52 0.29 -16.67
CA LYS A 90 -12.32 0.05 -18.11
C LYS A 90 -13.57 0.37 -18.90
N PRO A 91 -13.43 0.79 -20.17
CA PRO A 91 -14.58 0.91 -21.05
C PRO A 91 -15.28 -0.45 -21.21
N HIS A 92 -16.60 -0.46 -21.29
CA HIS A 92 -17.37 -1.68 -21.47
C HIS A 92 -18.72 -1.37 -22.12
N ASP A 93 -19.30 -2.36 -22.75
CA ASP A 93 -20.66 -2.26 -23.30
C ASP A 93 -21.68 -2.47 -22.19
N THR A 94 -22.74 -1.70 -22.20
CA THR A 94 -23.86 -1.86 -21.28
C THR A 94 -24.88 -2.84 -21.84
N GLY A 95 -25.65 -3.49 -20.95
CA GLY A 95 -26.65 -4.51 -21.37
C GLY A 95 -27.77 -4.02 -22.28
N GLY A 96 -27.93 -2.71 -22.42
CA GLY A 96 -28.94 -2.09 -23.30
C GLY A 96 -28.39 -1.60 -24.62
N GLY A 97 -27.22 -2.05 -25.07
CA GLY A 97 -26.59 -1.61 -26.32
C GLY A 97 -25.78 -0.31 -26.18
N GLY A 98 -25.68 0.26 -24.99
CA GLY A 98 -24.86 1.43 -24.75
C GLY A 98 -23.40 1.06 -24.49
N HIS A 99 -22.57 2.08 -24.32
CA HIS A 99 -21.15 1.93 -24.05
C HIS A 99 -20.76 2.85 -22.89
N TYR A 100 -20.09 2.31 -21.88
CA TYR A 100 -19.51 3.10 -20.80
C TYR A 100 -18.07 3.46 -21.18
N PRO A 101 -17.77 4.75 -21.39
CA PRO A 101 -16.42 5.17 -21.73
C PRO A 101 -15.51 5.12 -20.50
N SER A 102 -14.19 4.99 -20.75
CA SER A 102 -13.22 5.19 -19.67
C SER A 102 -13.32 6.63 -19.13
N PRO A 103 -13.22 6.82 -17.81
CA PRO A 103 -13.24 8.16 -17.22
C PRO A 103 -12.18 9.12 -17.76
N THR A 104 -11.08 8.59 -18.29
CA THR A 104 -9.92 9.37 -18.73
C THR A 104 -9.56 9.16 -20.21
N GLY A 105 -10.42 8.50 -20.99
CA GLY A 105 -10.25 8.35 -22.43
C GLY A 105 -10.03 6.91 -22.89
N PRO A 106 -10.00 6.68 -24.22
CA PRO A 106 -10.04 5.33 -24.79
C PRO A 106 -8.79 4.48 -24.54
N ASN A 107 -7.66 5.10 -24.25
CA ASN A 107 -6.39 4.39 -23.99
C ASN A 107 -6.08 4.25 -22.50
N TYR A 108 -7.02 4.55 -21.67
CA TYR A 108 -6.82 4.53 -20.23
C TYR A 108 -6.88 3.11 -19.67
N THR A 109 -5.94 2.78 -18.80
CA THR A 109 -5.81 1.44 -18.22
C THR A 109 -6.34 1.32 -16.80
N GLY A 110 -6.90 2.41 -16.25
CA GLY A 110 -7.56 2.40 -14.94
C GLY A 110 -7.03 3.46 -13.99
N THR A 111 -7.94 4.13 -13.30
CA THR A 111 -7.58 5.12 -12.26
C THR A 111 -6.85 4.46 -11.11
N LEU A 112 -7.29 3.26 -10.71
CA LEU A 112 -6.69 2.54 -9.59
C LEU A 112 -5.24 2.16 -9.89
N ALA A 113 -4.97 1.66 -11.10
CA ALA A 113 -3.61 1.30 -11.51
C ALA A 113 -2.67 2.51 -11.49
N ARG A 114 -3.13 3.64 -11.96
CA ARG A 114 -2.36 4.89 -11.96
C ARG A 114 -2.05 5.35 -10.53
N ILE A 115 -3.04 5.37 -9.66
CA ILE A 115 -2.86 5.78 -8.27
C ILE A 115 -1.91 4.83 -7.54
N GLU A 116 -2.06 3.52 -7.75
CA GLU A 116 -1.16 2.52 -7.17
C GLU A 116 0.28 2.77 -7.59
N GLU A 117 0.52 3.01 -8.87
CA GLU A 117 1.86 3.30 -9.38
C GLU A 117 2.46 4.55 -8.77
N GLU A 118 1.71 5.65 -8.73
CA GLU A 118 2.14 6.91 -8.13
C GLU A 118 2.48 6.76 -6.65
N GLN A 119 1.63 6.07 -5.89
CA GLN A 119 1.84 5.87 -4.46
C GLN A 119 2.98 4.88 -4.17
N THR A 120 3.17 3.89 -5.03
CA THR A 120 4.30 2.96 -4.92
C THR A 120 5.62 3.70 -5.10
N GLN A 121 5.71 4.60 -6.08
CA GLN A 121 6.90 5.44 -6.27
C GLN A 121 7.19 6.30 -5.04
N LYS A 122 6.18 6.98 -4.52
CA LYS A 122 6.33 7.80 -3.31
C LYS A 122 6.75 6.98 -2.10
N TYR A 123 6.21 5.78 -1.96
CA TYR A 123 6.59 4.86 -0.89
C TYR A 123 8.08 4.53 -0.94
N TRP A 124 8.60 4.17 -2.11
CA TRP A 124 10.01 3.83 -2.23
C TRP A 124 10.94 5.03 -2.03
N GLU A 125 10.53 6.21 -2.47
CA GLU A 125 11.26 7.44 -2.18
C GLU A 125 11.33 7.70 -0.67
N GLU A 126 10.22 7.54 0.03
CA GLU A 126 10.16 7.69 1.49
C GLU A 126 11.06 6.68 2.19
N VAL A 127 11.03 5.42 1.77
CA VAL A 127 11.88 4.36 2.32
C VAL A 127 13.36 4.69 2.12
N ILE A 128 13.75 5.06 0.91
CA ILE A 128 15.15 5.37 0.58
C ILE A 128 15.65 6.57 1.39
N ASN A 129 14.84 7.60 1.56
CA ASN A 129 15.24 8.85 2.21
C ASN A 129 15.23 8.77 3.74
N ASN A 130 14.45 7.86 4.33
CA ASN A 130 14.18 7.86 5.77
C ASN A 130 14.53 6.55 6.49
N LEU A 131 15.07 5.59 5.79
CA LEU A 131 15.69 4.39 6.39
C LEU A 131 17.23 4.55 6.56
#